data_08680e3c9d42f5812a77e594d417eb70
#
_entry.id   08680e3c9d42f5812a77e594d417eb70
#
_cell.length_a   1.000
_cell.length_b   1.000
_cell.length_c   1.000
_cell.angle_alpha   90.00
_cell.angle_beta   90.00
_cell.angle_gamma   90.00
#
_symmetry.space_group_name_H-M   'P 1'
#
loop_
_entity.id
_entity.type
_entity.pdbx_description
1 polymer ?
#
loop_
_entity_poly.entity_id
_entity_poly.type
_entity_poly.pdbx_seq_one_letter_code
_entity_poly.pdbx_strand_id
1 'polypeptide(L)'
;MISLIISESALELVPFELENHPSVVSHAKKLGKYTCDILLDNSWHFAAMKGIKNEIKRGRPDLVHFSILEATTIPLYLQNKLNLFVHTIDDKVIHFGKNVHLPKSYHRFEGVIEKLYQEKKIISNNELLLELKDQTFLELISEINPSKVIGFST
;
A
#
# COMPACT_ATOMS: atom_id res chain seq x y z
N MET A 1 -12.53 9.67 -17.77
CA MET A 1 -12.18 9.17 -16.42
C MET A 1 -10.66 9.25 -16.26
N ILE A 2 -10.21 9.87 -15.20
CA ILE A 2 -8.79 9.98 -14.87
C ILE A 2 -8.42 8.82 -13.95
N SER A 3 -7.27 8.20 -14.17
CA SER A 3 -6.70 7.21 -13.26
C SER A 3 -5.43 7.79 -12.63
N LEU A 4 -5.40 7.82 -11.31
CA LEU A 4 -4.23 8.20 -10.53
C LEU A 4 -3.57 6.93 -9.99
N ILE A 5 -2.29 6.76 -10.29
CA ILE A 5 -1.51 5.63 -9.81
C ILE A 5 -0.39 6.18 -8.92
N ILE A 6 -0.39 5.78 -7.65
CA ILE A 6 0.74 6.00 -6.75
C ILE A 6 1.66 4.81 -6.95
N SER A 7 2.72 4.98 -7.74
CA SER A 7 3.57 3.88 -8.20
C SER A 7 4.79 3.67 -7.32
N GLU A 8 5.32 2.45 -7.34
CA GLU A 8 6.48 2.02 -6.53
C GLU A 8 6.36 2.40 -5.05
N SER A 9 5.16 2.26 -4.50
CA SER A 9 4.85 2.66 -3.13
C SER A 9 5.60 1.80 -2.11
N ALA A 10 6.16 2.45 -1.10
CA ALA A 10 6.88 1.81 0.00
C ALA A 10 5.91 1.12 0.98
N LEU A 11 5.12 0.20 0.48
CA LEU A 11 4.05 -0.50 1.18
C LEU A 11 4.18 -2.00 0.91
N GLU A 12 4.67 -2.75 1.90
CA GLU A 12 4.86 -4.20 1.82
C GLU A 12 4.83 -4.81 3.22
N LEU A 13 4.53 -6.08 3.32
CA LEU A 13 4.76 -6.83 4.56
C LEU A 13 6.26 -7.07 4.75
N VAL A 14 6.67 -7.36 5.96
CA VAL A 14 8.06 -7.72 6.25
C VAL A 14 8.47 -8.89 5.35
N PRO A 15 9.53 -8.74 4.52
CA PRO A 15 9.99 -9.81 3.65
C PRO A 15 10.64 -10.94 4.45
N PHE A 16 10.60 -12.14 3.91
CA PHE A 16 11.08 -13.35 4.55
C PHE A 16 12.50 -13.21 5.13
N GLU A 17 13.41 -12.59 4.38
CA GLU A 17 14.81 -12.42 4.80
C GLU A 17 14.99 -11.53 6.04
N LEU A 18 14.00 -10.75 6.44
CA LEU A 18 14.05 -9.87 7.62
C LEU A 18 13.26 -10.39 8.83
N GLU A 19 12.47 -11.44 8.66
CA GLU A 19 11.54 -11.93 9.68
C GLU A 19 12.23 -12.32 11.01
N ASN A 20 13.45 -12.81 10.96
CA ASN A 20 14.19 -13.26 12.14
C ASN A 20 15.04 -12.17 12.78
N HIS A 21 15.07 -10.96 12.23
CA HIS A 21 15.85 -9.88 12.81
C HIS A 21 15.23 -9.43 14.15
N PRO A 22 16.06 -9.17 15.20
CA PRO A 22 15.54 -8.81 16.53
C PRO A 22 14.58 -7.63 16.56
N SER A 23 14.79 -6.61 15.73
CA SER A 23 13.90 -5.45 15.66
C SER A 23 12.50 -5.82 15.11
N VAL A 24 12.43 -6.74 14.18
CA VAL A 24 11.18 -7.23 13.61
C VAL A 24 10.46 -8.16 14.60
N VAL A 25 11.18 -9.11 15.18
CA VAL A 25 10.63 -10.04 16.19
C VAL A 25 10.06 -9.28 17.39
N SER A 26 10.81 -8.31 17.90
CA SER A 26 10.39 -7.48 19.04
C SER A 26 9.12 -6.68 18.73
N HIS A 27 9.05 -6.08 17.55
CA HIS A 27 7.88 -5.31 17.12
C HIS A 27 6.64 -6.20 16.94
N ALA A 28 6.78 -7.34 16.26
CA ALA A 28 5.69 -8.30 16.08
C ALA A 28 5.15 -8.81 17.41
N LYS A 29 6.05 -9.15 18.35
CA LYS A 29 5.67 -9.58 19.70
C LYS A 29 4.89 -8.50 20.45
N LYS A 30 5.31 -7.25 20.35
CA LYS A 30 4.61 -6.11 20.95
C LYS A 30 3.20 -5.94 20.40
N LEU A 31 3.01 -6.21 19.11
CA LEU A 31 1.70 -6.16 18.44
C LEU A 31 0.86 -7.43 18.61
N GLY A 32 1.43 -8.51 19.13
CA GLY A 32 0.75 -9.81 19.21
C GLY A 32 0.50 -10.45 17.85
N LYS A 33 1.37 -10.20 16.87
CA LYS A 33 1.25 -10.68 15.48
C LYS A 33 2.47 -11.52 15.08
N TYR A 34 2.34 -12.27 13.99
CA TYR A 34 3.48 -12.93 13.37
C TYR A 34 4.34 -11.92 12.61
N THR A 35 5.63 -12.19 12.49
CA THR A 35 6.58 -11.32 11.79
C THR A 35 6.24 -11.12 10.31
N CYS A 36 5.67 -12.13 9.67
CA CYS A 36 5.25 -12.06 8.27
C CYS A 36 3.92 -11.33 8.03
N ASP A 37 3.21 -10.95 9.09
CA ASP A 37 1.88 -10.33 9.00
C ASP A 37 1.89 -8.83 9.32
N ILE A 38 3.06 -8.25 9.55
CA ILE A 38 3.21 -6.82 9.83
C ILE A 38 3.83 -6.07 8.66
N LEU A 39 3.46 -4.80 8.51
CA LEU A 39 4.07 -3.92 7.50
C LEU A 39 5.53 -3.63 7.81
N LEU A 40 6.35 -3.63 6.78
CA LEU A 40 7.72 -3.12 6.88
C LEU A 40 7.67 -1.62 7.12
N ASP A 41 8.27 -1.17 8.22
CA ASP A 41 8.27 0.23 8.64
C ASP A 41 9.64 0.61 9.19
N ASN A 42 10.30 1.56 8.57
CA ASN A 42 11.65 1.96 8.96
C ASN A 42 11.72 2.61 10.34
N SER A 43 10.61 3.11 10.88
CA SER A 43 10.56 3.62 12.25
C SER A 43 10.74 2.52 13.32
N TRP A 44 10.44 1.27 12.96
CA TRP A 44 10.60 0.09 13.80
C TRP A 44 11.72 -0.84 13.34
N HIS A 45 11.90 -0.97 12.04
CA HIS A 45 12.74 -2.01 11.44
C HIS A 45 14.01 -1.44 10.77
N PHE A 46 14.37 -0.21 11.09
CA PHE A 46 15.54 0.47 10.50
C PHE A 46 16.82 -0.39 10.52
N ALA A 47 17.12 -1.01 11.68
CA ALA A 47 18.32 -1.84 11.81
C ALA A 47 18.29 -3.10 10.92
N ALA A 48 17.08 -3.69 10.73
CA ALA A 48 16.89 -4.84 9.85
C ALA A 48 17.02 -4.48 8.37
N MET A 49 16.59 -3.28 8.02
CA MET A 49 16.54 -2.80 6.64
C MET A 49 17.87 -2.35 6.08
N LYS A 50 18.87 -2.15 6.94
CA LYS A 50 20.17 -1.65 6.52
C LYS A 50 20.84 -2.60 5.52
N GLY A 51 21.10 -2.08 4.32
CA GLY A 51 21.78 -2.82 3.25
C GLY A 51 20.88 -3.70 2.38
N ILE A 52 19.57 -3.71 2.56
CA ILE A 52 18.67 -4.42 1.65
C ILE A 52 18.58 -3.73 0.28
N LYS A 53 18.22 -4.48 -0.73
CA LYS A 53 18.01 -3.91 -2.08
C LYS A 53 16.92 -2.85 -2.05
N ASN A 54 17.17 -1.71 -2.69
CA ASN A 54 16.24 -0.57 -2.75
C ASN A 54 15.83 -0.02 -1.38
N GLU A 55 16.73 -0.06 -0.40
CA GLU A 55 16.47 0.37 0.97
C GLU A 55 15.75 1.72 1.05
N ILE A 56 16.20 2.72 0.28
CA ILE A 56 15.64 4.07 0.29
C ILE A 56 14.21 4.18 -0.24
N LYS A 57 13.74 3.17 -0.99
CA LYS A 57 12.39 3.10 -1.56
C LYS A 57 11.43 2.25 -0.75
N ARG A 58 11.86 1.73 0.40
CA ARG A 58 11.10 0.74 1.16
C ARG A 58 10.85 1.19 2.59
N GLY A 59 9.84 0.59 3.24
CA GLY A 59 9.59 0.79 4.66
C GLY A 59 9.04 2.16 5.04
N ARG A 60 8.27 2.81 4.19
CA ARG A 60 7.62 4.10 4.47
C ARG A 60 6.11 4.06 4.22
N PRO A 61 5.37 3.17 4.91
CA PRO A 61 3.92 3.10 4.78
C PRO A 61 3.22 4.40 5.20
N ASP A 62 3.84 5.21 6.04
CA ASP A 62 3.36 6.53 6.44
C ASP A 62 3.22 7.50 5.26
N LEU A 63 4.16 7.50 4.33
CA LEU A 63 4.09 8.32 3.12
C LEU A 63 2.98 7.87 2.19
N VAL A 64 2.80 6.57 2.06
CA VAL A 64 1.71 5.99 1.26
C VAL A 64 0.35 6.36 1.86
N HIS A 65 0.22 6.23 3.17
CA HIS A 65 -0.99 6.64 3.90
C HIS A 65 -1.34 8.11 3.65
N PHE A 66 -0.35 9.00 3.80
CA PHE A 66 -0.53 10.42 3.53
C PHE A 66 -0.99 10.67 2.09
N SER A 67 -0.33 10.04 1.11
CA SER A 67 -0.68 10.20 -0.30
C SER A 67 -2.09 9.73 -0.63
N ILE A 68 -2.53 8.62 -0.04
CA ILE A 68 -3.89 8.11 -0.21
C ILE A 68 -4.91 9.08 0.41
N LEU A 69 -4.65 9.58 1.61
CA LEU A 69 -5.54 10.53 2.27
C LEU A 69 -5.71 11.80 1.42
N GLU A 70 -4.63 12.34 0.89
CA GLU A 70 -4.68 13.51 -0.01
C GLU A 70 -5.48 13.19 -1.29
N ALA A 71 -5.18 12.07 -1.95
CA ALA A 71 -5.84 11.68 -3.20
C ALA A 71 -7.36 11.48 -3.03
N THR A 72 -7.81 11.02 -1.87
CA THR A 72 -9.24 10.74 -1.62
C THR A 72 -10.03 11.96 -1.13
N THR A 73 -9.39 13.10 -0.93
CA THR A 73 -10.06 14.36 -0.54
C THR A 73 -10.28 15.33 -1.68
N ILE A 74 -9.66 15.12 -2.84
CA ILE A 74 -9.80 16.04 -3.98
C ILE A 74 -11.18 15.93 -4.63
N PRO A 75 -11.69 17.04 -5.22
CA PRO A 75 -13.02 17.05 -5.84
C PRO A 75 -13.24 15.98 -6.90
N LEU A 76 -12.24 15.68 -7.71
CA LEU A 76 -12.33 14.65 -8.75
C LEU A 76 -12.64 13.26 -8.18
N TYR A 77 -12.02 12.92 -7.05
CA TYR A 77 -12.29 11.65 -6.37
C TYR A 77 -13.71 11.64 -5.78
N LEU A 78 -14.08 12.70 -5.06
CA LEU A 78 -15.38 12.83 -4.42
C LEU A 78 -16.55 12.81 -5.43
N GLN A 79 -16.31 13.27 -6.65
CA GLN A 79 -17.28 13.25 -7.74
C GLN A 79 -17.25 11.97 -8.59
N ASN A 80 -16.50 10.96 -8.16
CA ASN A 80 -16.29 9.71 -8.91
C ASN A 80 -15.73 9.90 -10.34
N LYS A 81 -14.91 10.92 -10.53
CA LYS A 81 -14.23 11.21 -11.80
C LYS A 81 -12.77 10.77 -11.82
N LEU A 82 -12.32 10.14 -10.74
CA LEU A 82 -10.96 9.65 -10.58
C LEU A 82 -10.96 8.24 -10.02
N ASN A 83 -10.27 7.34 -10.71
CA ASN A 83 -9.93 6.01 -10.19
C ASN A 83 -8.58 6.08 -9.49
N LEU A 84 -8.48 5.49 -8.31
CA LEU A 84 -7.24 5.44 -7.53
C LEU A 84 -6.66 4.03 -7.52
N PHE A 85 -5.36 3.94 -7.79
CA PHE A 85 -4.59 2.71 -7.68
C PHE A 85 -3.31 2.97 -6.91
N VAL A 86 -2.91 2.01 -6.09
CA VAL A 86 -1.62 2.02 -5.41
C VAL A 86 -0.82 0.81 -5.88
N HIS A 87 0.23 1.06 -6.66
CA HIS A 87 1.18 0.02 -7.06
C HIS A 87 2.31 -0.02 -6.04
N THR A 88 2.58 -1.18 -5.48
CA THR A 88 3.56 -1.37 -4.41
C THR A 88 4.93 -1.78 -4.96
N ILE A 89 5.97 -1.60 -4.13
CA ILE A 89 7.35 -1.96 -4.49
C ILE A 89 7.54 -3.46 -4.73
N ASP A 90 6.68 -4.31 -4.17
CA ASP A 90 6.67 -5.77 -4.36
C ASP A 90 5.71 -6.24 -5.47
N ASP A 91 5.41 -5.36 -6.42
CA ASP A 91 4.53 -5.62 -7.58
C ASP A 91 3.16 -6.18 -7.21
N LYS A 92 2.49 -5.46 -6.35
CA LYS A 92 1.06 -5.64 -6.07
C LYS A 92 0.34 -4.33 -6.39
N VAL A 93 -0.95 -4.43 -6.68
CA VAL A 93 -1.79 -3.25 -6.91
C VAL A 93 -3.01 -3.31 -6.02
N ILE A 94 -3.24 -2.24 -5.28
CA ILE A 94 -4.48 -2.02 -4.54
C ILE A 94 -5.44 -1.28 -5.44
N HIS A 95 -6.55 -1.92 -5.75
CA HIS A 95 -7.68 -1.35 -6.48
C HIS A 95 -8.69 -0.79 -5.50
N PHE A 96 -9.04 0.48 -5.65
CA PHE A 96 -10.01 1.18 -4.81
C PHE A 96 -11.40 1.13 -5.44
N GLY A 97 -12.40 0.76 -4.66
CA GLY A 97 -13.80 0.95 -5.01
C GLY A 97 -14.19 2.43 -5.03
N LYS A 98 -15.40 2.72 -5.47
CA LYS A 98 -15.91 4.09 -5.54
C LYS A 98 -16.12 4.66 -4.14
N ASN A 99 -15.69 5.90 -3.92
CA ASN A 99 -15.85 6.63 -2.65
C ASN A 99 -15.26 5.93 -1.43
N VAL A 100 -14.26 5.09 -1.62
CA VAL A 100 -13.57 4.43 -0.51
C VAL A 100 -12.62 5.41 0.17
N HIS A 101 -12.75 5.55 1.48
CA HIS A 101 -11.86 6.33 2.32
C HIS A 101 -11.18 5.43 3.33
N LEU A 102 -9.86 5.53 3.42
CA LEU A 102 -9.11 4.80 4.43
C LEU A 102 -9.08 5.55 5.76
N PRO A 103 -8.82 4.84 6.88
CA PRO A 103 -8.75 5.48 8.19
C PRO A 103 -7.70 6.60 8.21
N LYS A 104 -8.04 7.72 8.84
CA LYS A 104 -7.10 8.83 9.06
C LYS A 104 -6.02 8.49 10.08
N SER A 105 -6.33 7.61 11.04
CA SER A 105 -5.35 7.10 12.00
C SER A 105 -4.38 6.15 11.30
N TYR A 106 -3.09 6.43 11.39
CA TYR A 106 -2.05 5.58 10.83
C TYR A 106 -2.10 4.14 11.36
N HIS A 107 -2.33 3.97 12.66
CA HIS A 107 -2.43 2.65 13.27
C HIS A 107 -3.60 1.83 12.70
N ARG A 108 -4.75 2.46 12.48
CA ARG A 108 -5.90 1.79 11.85
C ARG A 108 -5.66 1.51 10.37
N PHE A 109 -4.98 2.41 9.69
CA PHE A 109 -4.54 2.20 8.30
C PHE A 109 -3.65 0.97 8.18
N GLU A 110 -2.64 0.84 9.05
CA GLU A 110 -1.78 -0.36 9.08
C GLU A 110 -2.61 -1.64 9.20
N GLY A 111 -3.55 -1.69 10.12
CA GLY A 111 -4.42 -2.85 10.32
C GLY A 111 -5.25 -3.19 9.08
N VAL A 112 -5.78 -2.18 8.39
CA VAL A 112 -6.53 -2.39 7.13
C VAL A 112 -5.64 -2.96 6.04
N ILE A 113 -4.44 -2.44 5.86
CA ILE A 113 -3.51 -2.92 4.83
C ILE A 113 -3.01 -4.33 5.14
N GLU A 114 -2.66 -4.61 6.39
CA GLU A 114 -2.25 -5.95 6.81
C GLU A 114 -3.36 -6.99 6.55
N LYS A 115 -4.60 -6.64 6.89
CA LYS A 115 -5.77 -7.46 6.57
C LYS A 115 -5.95 -7.66 5.06
N LEU A 116 -5.77 -6.60 4.27
CA LEU A 116 -5.86 -6.66 2.81
C LEU A 116 -4.80 -7.61 2.21
N TYR A 117 -3.58 -7.60 2.74
CA TYR A 117 -2.55 -8.55 2.31
C TYR A 117 -2.92 -10.00 2.62
N GLN A 118 -3.58 -10.25 3.75
CA GLN A 118 -4.02 -11.60 4.15
C GLN A 118 -5.23 -12.08 3.37
N GLU A 119 -6.28 -11.26 3.26
CA GLU A 119 -7.57 -11.64 2.69
C GLU A 119 -7.71 -11.33 1.20
N LYS A 120 -6.83 -10.51 0.64
CA LYS A 120 -6.83 -10.04 -0.75
C LYS A 120 -7.99 -9.12 -1.13
N LYS A 121 -9.06 -9.12 -0.36
CA LYS A 121 -10.24 -8.27 -0.57
C LYS A 121 -10.77 -7.76 0.76
N ILE A 122 -11.27 -6.53 0.75
CA ILE A 122 -12.06 -5.98 1.84
C ILE A 122 -13.44 -5.63 1.32
N ILE A 123 -14.45 -6.25 1.89
CA ILE A 123 -15.84 -6.11 1.51
C ILE A 123 -16.63 -5.59 2.71
N SER A 124 -17.50 -4.61 2.50
CA SER A 124 -18.44 -4.11 3.50
C SER A 124 -19.78 -3.85 2.84
N ASN A 125 -20.88 -4.24 3.50
CA ASN A 125 -22.24 -4.07 2.99
C ASN A 125 -22.43 -4.64 1.56
N ASN A 126 -21.83 -5.80 1.28
CA ASN A 126 -21.82 -6.46 -0.04
C ASN A 126 -21.12 -5.64 -1.14
N GLU A 127 -20.36 -4.61 -0.80
CA GLU A 127 -19.55 -3.83 -1.74
C GLU A 127 -18.07 -4.14 -1.56
N LEU A 128 -17.38 -4.33 -2.69
CA LEU A 128 -15.94 -4.49 -2.71
C LEU A 128 -15.28 -3.11 -2.55
N LEU A 129 -14.63 -2.90 -1.40
CA LEU A 129 -13.98 -1.63 -1.07
C LEU A 129 -12.56 -1.59 -1.60
N LEU A 130 -11.77 -2.63 -1.31
CA LEU A 130 -10.37 -2.75 -1.72
C LEU A 130 -10.10 -4.15 -2.24
N GLU A 131 -9.26 -4.24 -3.25
CA GLU A 131 -8.76 -5.52 -3.76
C GLU A 131 -7.26 -5.40 -4.00
N LEU A 132 -6.52 -6.37 -3.49
CA LEU A 132 -5.08 -6.51 -3.71
C LEU A 132 -4.84 -7.58 -4.78
N LYS A 133 -4.21 -7.19 -5.86
CA LYS A 133 -3.84 -8.10 -6.96
C LYS A 133 -2.33 -8.20 -7.09
N ASP A 134 -1.84 -9.38 -7.41
CA ASP A 134 -0.46 -9.56 -7.89
C ASP A 134 -0.41 -9.02 -9.31
N GLN A 135 0.15 -7.83 -9.47
CA GLN A 135 0.10 -7.08 -10.73
C GLN A 135 1.28 -6.12 -10.81
N THR A 136 2.00 -6.15 -11.92
CA THR A 136 3.07 -5.20 -12.20
C THR A 136 2.49 -3.85 -12.65
N PHE A 137 3.32 -2.82 -12.62
CA PHE A 137 2.93 -1.50 -13.13
C PHE A 137 2.50 -1.55 -14.60
N LEU A 138 3.23 -2.30 -15.44
CA LEU A 138 2.91 -2.42 -16.87
C LEU A 138 1.61 -3.18 -17.11
N GLU A 139 1.34 -4.22 -16.33
CA GLU A 139 0.06 -4.94 -16.38
C GLU A 139 -1.11 -4.03 -16.00
N LEU A 140 -0.94 -3.19 -14.98
CA LEU A 140 -1.95 -2.20 -14.60
C LEU A 140 -2.20 -1.19 -15.72
N ILE A 141 -1.15 -0.66 -16.34
CA ILE A 141 -1.30 0.27 -17.47
C ILE A 141 -2.03 -0.41 -18.63
N SER A 142 -1.72 -1.67 -18.92
CA SER A 142 -2.41 -2.44 -19.97
C SER A 142 -3.89 -2.65 -19.65
N GLU A 143 -4.22 -2.92 -18.39
CA GLU A 143 -5.61 -3.08 -17.93
C GLU A 143 -6.40 -1.77 -18.07
N ILE A 144 -5.82 -0.64 -17.66
CA ILE A 144 -6.45 0.68 -17.76
C ILE A 144 -6.60 1.11 -19.22
N ASN A 145 -5.65 0.74 -20.08
CA ASN A 145 -5.58 1.10 -21.49
C ASN A 145 -5.79 2.62 -21.74
N PRO A 146 -4.96 3.49 -21.14
CA PRO A 146 -5.15 4.92 -21.21
C PRO A 146 -4.77 5.49 -22.58
N SER A 147 -5.43 6.56 -23.01
CA SER A 147 -5.08 7.30 -24.23
C SER A 147 -3.78 8.10 -24.07
N LYS A 148 -3.44 8.47 -22.84
CA LYS A 148 -2.24 9.25 -22.50
C LYS A 148 -1.77 8.92 -21.09
N VAL A 149 -0.47 8.80 -20.90
CA VAL A 149 0.16 8.63 -19.60
C VAL A 149 1.06 9.82 -19.30
N ILE A 150 0.95 10.39 -18.10
CA ILE A 150 1.80 11.47 -17.61
C ILE A 150 2.46 10.99 -16.32
N GLY A 151 3.78 10.99 -16.30
CA GLY A 151 4.56 10.64 -15.11
C GLY A 151 5.07 11.88 -14.40
N PHE A 152 5.03 11.86 -13.06
CA PHE A 152 5.68 12.84 -12.22
C PHE A 152 6.75 12.13 -11.39
N SER A 153 7.97 12.65 -11.44
CA SER A 153 9.11 12.13 -10.70
C SER A 153 9.99 13.29 -10.24
N THR A 154 10.66 13.10 -9.14
CA THR A 154 11.70 14.00 -8.63
C THR A 154 13.02 13.69 -9.28
#